data_b556789c0de649f64501aa31af40a2d3
#
_entry.id   b556789c0de649f64501aa31af40a2d3
#
_cell.length_a   1.000
_cell.length_b   1.000
_cell.length_c   1.000
_cell.angle_alpha   90.00
_cell.angle_beta   90.00
_cell.angle_gamma   90.00
#
_symmetry.space_group_name_H-M   'P 1'
#
loop_
_entity.id
_entity.type
_entity.pdbx_description
1 polymer ?
#
loop_
_entity_poly.entity_id
_entity_poly.type
_entity_poly.pdbx_seq_one_letter_code
_entity_poly.pdbx_strand_id
1 'polypeptide(L)'
;MTKQRVFSGVQSTGNLHLGNYLGAIKNWVAMQQEMECIFGIMNLHAITTPQNPVALRQSTREVAAAFIAAGIDPKKSIVFPQSAVSAHAELAWILGCFTPLGWLNRMTQFKEKAGKQKDLAVLGLYGYPVLMAADILGYHATHVPVGEDQKQHLELARDIAGAFNRFVGEEFFPLPEPKIMPTAARIMSLRDGTKKMSKSDESDYSRINLTDDADAIALKFRKAKSDMVEGIHYDEEKRPEVSNLIQIYAALSDQTVEAVVGSYASSNLSNFKTALTDLAVAKL
;
A
#
# COMPACT_ATOMS: atom_id res chain seq x y z
N MET A 1 24.29 3.56 -18.00
CA MET A 1 23.23 3.98 -17.07
C MET A 1 22.92 2.81 -16.18
N THR A 2 23.03 2.96 -14.88
CA THR A 2 22.65 1.92 -13.90
C THR A 2 21.15 1.66 -14.07
N LYS A 3 20.78 0.38 -14.24
CA LYS A 3 19.38 -0.02 -14.40
C LYS A 3 18.59 0.42 -13.15
N GLN A 4 17.49 1.15 -13.32
CA GLN A 4 16.67 1.57 -12.20
C GLN A 4 16.04 0.34 -11.54
N ARG A 5 16.29 0.17 -10.25
CA ARG A 5 15.77 -0.94 -9.45
C ARG A 5 14.76 -0.42 -8.44
N VAL A 6 13.58 -1.01 -8.45
CA VAL A 6 12.48 -0.68 -7.57
C VAL A 6 12.32 -1.77 -6.52
N PHE A 7 12.21 -1.37 -5.25
CA PHE A 7 11.75 -2.24 -4.18
C PHE A 7 10.42 -1.74 -3.62
N SER A 8 9.47 -2.63 -3.45
CA SER A 8 8.22 -2.34 -2.76
C SER A 8 7.64 -3.59 -2.12
N GLY A 9 6.67 -3.43 -1.23
CA GLY A 9 6.07 -4.58 -0.56
C GLY A 9 4.78 -4.25 0.18
N VAL A 10 4.03 -5.31 0.50
CA VAL A 10 2.78 -5.24 1.25
C VAL A 10 2.84 -6.18 2.44
N GLN A 11 2.38 -5.73 3.61
CA GLN A 11 2.23 -6.59 4.78
C GLN A 11 1.15 -7.65 4.54
N SER A 12 1.45 -8.90 4.94
CA SER A 12 0.56 -10.05 4.85
C SER A 12 -0.46 -10.13 6.00
N THR A 13 -1.02 -9.00 6.41
CA THR A 13 -2.04 -8.93 7.46
C THR A 13 -3.42 -8.79 6.83
N GLY A 14 -4.26 -9.83 6.94
CA GLY A 14 -5.61 -9.83 6.38
C GLY A 14 -5.67 -9.75 4.85
N ASN A 15 -6.89 -9.75 4.30
CA ASN A 15 -7.13 -9.71 2.87
C ASN A 15 -6.69 -8.39 2.24
N LEU A 16 -6.11 -8.47 1.04
CA LEU A 16 -5.91 -7.28 0.21
C LEU A 16 -7.28 -6.73 -0.23
N HIS A 17 -7.38 -5.42 -0.27
CA HIS A 17 -8.61 -4.73 -0.68
C HIS A 17 -8.34 -3.79 -1.86
N LEU A 18 -9.41 -3.28 -2.44
CA LEU A 18 -9.40 -2.39 -3.60
C LEU A 18 -8.43 -1.20 -3.44
N GLY A 19 -8.33 -0.64 -2.23
CA GLY A 19 -7.38 0.44 -1.94
C GLY A 19 -5.90 0.00 -2.05
N ASN A 20 -5.57 -1.27 -1.74
CA ASN A 20 -4.22 -1.80 -1.98
C ASN A 20 -3.97 -2.01 -3.49
N TYR A 21 -4.96 -2.51 -4.21
CA TYR A 21 -4.86 -2.73 -5.64
C TYR A 21 -4.67 -1.42 -6.40
N LEU A 22 -5.59 -0.47 -6.26
CA LEU A 22 -5.56 0.80 -6.99
C LEU A 22 -4.45 1.76 -6.48
N GLY A 23 -4.14 1.71 -5.18
CA GLY A 23 -3.13 2.58 -4.58
C GLY A 23 -1.68 2.12 -4.82
N ALA A 24 -1.45 0.83 -5.07
CA ALA A 24 -0.11 0.28 -5.20
C ALA A 24 0.04 -0.74 -6.32
N ILE A 25 -0.67 -1.89 -6.25
CA ILE A 25 -0.37 -3.07 -7.09
C ILE A 25 -0.56 -2.79 -8.57
N LYS A 26 -1.62 -2.07 -8.95
CA LYS A 26 -1.87 -1.65 -10.34
C LYS A 26 -0.70 -0.87 -10.93
N ASN A 27 -0.10 0.02 -10.15
CA ASN A 27 1.06 0.79 -10.56
C ASN A 27 2.32 -0.09 -10.69
N TRP A 28 2.47 -1.11 -9.83
CA TRP A 28 3.60 -2.06 -9.91
C TRP A 28 3.55 -2.88 -11.20
N VAL A 29 2.34 -3.27 -11.65
CA VAL A 29 2.14 -3.96 -12.93
C VAL A 29 2.63 -3.12 -14.10
N ALA A 30 2.42 -1.82 -14.08
CA ALA A 30 2.96 -0.91 -15.09
C ALA A 30 4.50 -0.78 -14.97
N MET A 31 5.02 -0.57 -13.75
CA MET A 31 6.46 -0.37 -13.51
C MET A 31 7.33 -1.55 -13.94
N GLN A 32 6.86 -2.79 -13.80
CA GLN A 32 7.64 -3.97 -14.18
C GLN A 32 7.98 -4.04 -15.69
N GLN A 33 7.33 -3.23 -16.53
CA GLN A 33 7.64 -3.17 -17.97
C GLN A 33 8.89 -2.34 -18.24
N GLU A 34 9.23 -1.40 -17.36
CA GLU A 34 10.27 -0.39 -17.58
C GLU A 34 11.47 -0.56 -16.64
N MET A 35 11.25 -1.12 -15.44
CA MET A 35 12.22 -1.16 -14.36
C MET A 35 12.48 -2.58 -13.86
N GLU A 36 13.60 -2.80 -13.19
CA GLU A 36 13.84 -4.02 -12.42
C GLU A 36 13.06 -3.94 -11.10
N CYS A 37 12.03 -4.76 -10.96
CA CYS A 37 11.13 -4.69 -9.82
C CYS A 37 11.30 -5.88 -8.88
N ILE A 38 11.32 -5.59 -7.58
CA ILE A 38 11.39 -6.54 -6.48
C ILE A 38 10.21 -6.26 -5.56
N PHE A 39 9.27 -7.22 -5.45
CA PHE A 39 8.06 -7.09 -4.66
C PHE A 39 8.04 -8.07 -3.50
N GLY A 40 8.15 -7.56 -2.29
CA GLY A 40 8.18 -8.34 -1.07
C GLY A 40 6.80 -8.52 -0.44
N ILE A 41 6.54 -9.72 0.10
CA ILE A 41 5.42 -9.98 1.00
C ILE A 41 5.97 -9.86 2.42
N MET A 42 5.67 -8.75 3.08
CA MET A 42 6.37 -8.26 4.26
C MET A 42 5.84 -8.88 5.56
N ASN A 43 6.07 -10.20 5.71
CA ASN A 43 5.56 -10.97 6.83
C ASN A 43 6.36 -10.80 8.14
N LEU A 44 7.64 -10.37 8.10
CA LEU A 44 8.37 -9.97 9.31
C LEU A 44 7.84 -8.63 9.86
N HIS A 45 7.45 -7.69 8.98
CA HIS A 45 6.75 -6.49 9.44
C HIS A 45 5.38 -6.80 10.04
N ALA A 46 4.69 -7.84 9.55
CA ALA A 46 3.38 -8.23 10.07
C ALA A 46 3.44 -8.64 11.54
N ILE A 47 4.51 -9.33 11.96
CA ILE A 47 4.66 -9.83 13.35
C ILE A 47 5.05 -8.74 14.38
N THR A 48 5.23 -7.49 13.97
CA THR A 48 5.37 -6.36 14.91
C THR A 48 4.10 -6.10 15.73
N THR A 49 3.00 -6.71 15.32
CA THR A 49 1.75 -6.83 16.07
C THR A 49 1.39 -8.32 16.21
N PRO A 50 0.68 -8.72 17.28
CA PRO A 50 0.32 -10.12 17.50
C PRO A 50 -0.42 -10.71 16.29
N GLN A 51 0.05 -11.84 15.78
CA GLN A 51 -0.54 -12.56 14.64
C GLN A 51 -0.80 -14.02 14.98
N ASN A 52 -1.89 -14.59 14.47
CA ASN A 52 -2.07 -16.03 14.47
C ASN A 52 -1.15 -16.65 13.40
N PRO A 53 -0.24 -17.59 13.75
CA PRO A 53 0.73 -18.13 12.80
C PRO A 53 0.11 -18.83 11.58
N VAL A 54 -1.03 -19.51 11.76
CA VAL A 54 -1.74 -20.21 10.67
C VAL A 54 -2.34 -19.19 9.72
N ALA A 55 -3.03 -18.18 10.26
CA ALA A 55 -3.61 -17.09 9.47
C ALA A 55 -2.53 -16.28 8.73
N LEU A 56 -1.40 -15.98 9.37
CA LEU A 56 -0.28 -15.26 8.74
C LEU A 56 0.31 -16.05 7.56
N ARG A 57 0.46 -17.37 7.70
CA ARG A 57 0.93 -18.23 6.61
C ARG A 57 -0.03 -18.24 5.44
N GLN A 58 -1.33 -18.32 5.73
CA GLN A 58 -2.38 -18.29 4.71
C GLN A 58 -2.40 -16.92 4.00
N SER A 59 -2.44 -15.83 4.74
CA SER A 59 -2.43 -14.46 4.18
C SER A 59 -1.17 -14.19 3.34
N THR A 60 -0.01 -14.76 3.71
CA THR A 60 1.22 -14.62 2.91
C THR A 60 1.05 -15.25 1.52
N ARG A 61 0.38 -16.41 1.43
CA ARG A 61 0.08 -17.07 0.15
C ARG A 61 -0.96 -16.31 -0.67
N GLU A 62 -2.00 -15.80 0.01
CA GLU A 62 -3.07 -15.02 -0.62
C GLU A 62 -2.54 -13.72 -1.23
N VAL A 63 -1.61 -13.03 -0.55
CA VAL A 63 -0.94 -11.84 -1.09
C VAL A 63 -0.12 -12.20 -2.33
N ALA A 64 0.61 -13.33 -2.32
CA ALA A 64 1.34 -13.79 -3.51
C ALA A 64 0.39 -14.07 -4.68
N ALA A 65 -0.70 -14.78 -4.42
CA ALA A 65 -1.72 -15.08 -5.43
C ALA A 65 -2.35 -13.79 -6.00
N ALA A 66 -2.67 -12.83 -5.13
CA ALA A 66 -3.22 -11.54 -5.55
C ALA A 66 -2.24 -10.71 -6.39
N PHE A 67 -0.93 -10.75 -6.11
CA PHE A 67 0.09 -10.10 -6.97
C PHE A 67 0.07 -10.67 -8.38
N ILE A 68 0.06 -12.01 -8.51
CA ILE A 68 0.05 -12.70 -9.80
C ILE A 68 -1.26 -12.45 -10.52
N ALA A 69 -2.41 -12.57 -9.84
CA ALA A 69 -3.72 -12.32 -10.41
C ALA A 69 -3.88 -10.87 -10.91
N ALA A 70 -3.30 -9.90 -10.20
CA ALA A 70 -3.28 -8.51 -10.62
C ALA A 70 -2.37 -8.21 -11.82
N GLY A 71 -1.55 -9.17 -12.27
CA GLY A 71 -0.69 -9.04 -13.45
C GLY A 71 0.80 -8.85 -13.17
N ILE A 72 1.26 -9.04 -11.92
CA ILE A 72 2.70 -9.10 -11.64
C ILE A 72 3.24 -10.42 -12.22
N ASP A 73 4.14 -10.31 -13.18
CA ASP A 73 4.76 -11.45 -13.86
C ASP A 73 6.03 -11.89 -13.11
N PRO A 74 6.06 -13.08 -12.48
CA PRO A 74 7.23 -13.57 -11.76
C PRO A 74 8.43 -13.91 -12.67
N LYS A 75 8.26 -13.87 -13.99
CA LYS A 75 9.36 -13.97 -14.95
C LYS A 75 10.06 -12.64 -15.20
N LYS A 76 9.37 -11.52 -14.92
CA LYS A 76 9.88 -10.15 -15.08
C LYS A 76 10.30 -9.52 -13.77
N SER A 77 9.59 -9.84 -12.69
CA SER A 77 9.79 -9.28 -11.35
C SER A 77 10.08 -10.38 -10.34
N ILE A 78 10.88 -10.04 -9.32
CA ILE A 78 11.10 -10.94 -8.18
C ILE A 78 9.93 -10.76 -7.22
N VAL A 79 9.26 -11.88 -6.86
CA VAL A 79 8.22 -11.92 -5.83
C VAL A 79 8.63 -12.94 -4.76
N PHE A 80 8.65 -12.54 -3.50
CA PHE A 80 9.11 -13.40 -2.41
C PHE A 80 8.49 -13.03 -1.06
N PRO A 81 8.31 -13.98 -0.13
CA PRO A 81 8.01 -13.67 1.25
C PRO A 81 9.28 -13.22 1.98
N GLN A 82 9.24 -12.09 2.69
CA GLN A 82 10.39 -11.48 3.36
C GLN A 82 11.15 -12.47 4.26
N SER A 83 10.44 -13.30 5.02
CA SER A 83 11.04 -14.30 5.91
C SER A 83 11.78 -15.44 5.21
N ALA A 84 11.67 -15.59 3.88
CA ALA A 84 12.44 -16.58 3.13
C ALA A 84 13.90 -16.14 2.90
N VAL A 85 14.23 -14.88 3.17
CA VAL A 85 15.57 -14.30 3.01
C VAL A 85 16.04 -13.78 4.37
N SER A 86 16.86 -14.54 5.10
CA SER A 86 17.33 -14.20 6.46
C SER A 86 18.14 -12.90 6.48
N ALA A 87 18.79 -12.57 5.39
CA ALA A 87 19.60 -11.36 5.24
C ALA A 87 18.85 -10.06 5.55
N HIS A 88 17.52 -10.02 5.43
CA HIS A 88 16.73 -8.85 5.85
C HIS A 88 16.89 -8.55 7.34
N ALA A 89 16.77 -9.59 8.18
CA ALA A 89 16.92 -9.44 9.63
C ALA A 89 18.38 -9.22 10.03
N GLU A 90 19.33 -9.89 9.36
CA GLU A 90 20.77 -9.73 9.59
C GLU A 90 21.23 -8.31 9.25
N LEU A 91 20.84 -7.80 8.08
CA LEU A 91 21.17 -6.43 7.68
C LEU A 91 20.47 -5.39 8.57
N ALA A 92 19.23 -5.65 8.99
CA ALA A 92 18.53 -4.77 9.92
C ALA A 92 19.27 -4.64 11.26
N TRP A 93 19.85 -5.73 11.77
CA TRP A 93 20.71 -5.70 12.95
C TRP A 93 21.95 -4.85 12.72
N ILE A 94 22.66 -5.07 11.62
CA ILE A 94 23.87 -4.31 11.27
C ILE A 94 23.53 -2.81 11.15
N LEU A 95 22.52 -2.46 10.36
CA LEU A 95 22.10 -1.06 10.17
C LEU A 95 21.59 -0.43 11.46
N GLY A 96 21.01 -1.22 12.38
CA GLY A 96 20.64 -0.79 13.71
C GLY A 96 21.81 -0.24 14.53
N CYS A 97 23.02 -0.78 14.32
CA CYS A 97 24.24 -0.29 14.96
C CYS A 97 24.71 1.08 14.42
N PHE A 98 24.16 1.52 13.27
CA PHE A 98 24.41 2.84 12.67
C PHE A 98 23.23 3.81 12.80
N THR A 99 22.14 3.38 13.44
CA THR A 99 20.90 4.17 13.54
C THR A 99 20.74 4.76 14.94
N PRO A 100 20.95 6.07 15.14
CA PRO A 100 20.73 6.70 16.44
C PRO A 100 19.26 6.59 16.88
N LEU A 101 19.02 6.29 18.16
CA LEU A 101 17.67 6.23 18.74
C LEU A 101 16.86 7.50 18.51
N GLY A 102 17.52 8.66 18.49
CA GLY A 102 16.89 9.96 18.21
C GLY A 102 16.21 10.03 16.83
N TRP A 103 16.69 9.28 15.84
CA TRP A 103 16.04 9.19 14.53
C TRP A 103 14.73 8.42 14.62
N LEU A 104 14.73 7.30 15.33
CA LEU A 104 13.53 6.47 15.54
C LEU A 104 12.48 7.20 16.40
N ASN A 105 12.90 7.97 17.39
CA ASN A 105 12.01 8.76 18.24
C ASN A 105 11.21 9.84 17.47
N ARG A 106 11.68 10.27 16.29
CA ARG A 106 10.99 11.23 15.42
C ARG A 106 9.93 10.60 14.55
N MET A 107 9.94 9.25 14.41
CA MET A 107 8.98 8.53 13.56
C MET A 107 7.56 8.65 14.11
N THR A 108 6.66 9.22 13.31
CA THR A 108 5.27 9.48 13.71
C THR A 108 4.46 8.19 13.84
N GLN A 109 4.67 7.23 12.97
CA GLN A 109 3.91 5.97 12.96
C GLN A 109 4.12 5.12 14.23
N PHE A 110 5.29 5.18 14.88
CA PHE A 110 5.46 4.55 16.19
C PHE A 110 4.51 5.15 17.22
N LYS A 111 4.41 6.49 17.25
CA LYS A 111 3.54 7.20 18.18
C LYS A 111 2.06 6.88 17.95
N GLU A 112 1.65 6.75 16.69
CA GLU A 112 0.28 6.41 16.31
C GLU A 112 -0.08 4.96 16.67
N LYS A 113 0.78 4.00 16.30
CA LYS A 113 0.54 2.55 16.54
C LYS A 113 0.69 2.15 18.00
N ALA A 114 1.62 2.73 18.75
CA ALA A 114 1.77 2.47 20.19
C ALA A 114 0.61 3.08 21.00
N GLY A 115 -0.06 4.12 20.48
CA GLY A 115 -1.22 4.73 21.09
C GLY A 115 -0.94 5.22 22.54
N LYS A 116 -1.93 4.98 23.43
CA LYS A 116 -1.82 5.35 24.86
C LYS A 116 -0.97 4.37 25.69
N GLN A 117 -0.67 3.18 25.17
CA GLN A 117 0.05 2.12 25.88
C GLN A 117 1.47 1.94 25.36
N LYS A 118 2.23 3.04 25.29
CA LYS A 118 3.62 3.04 24.77
C LYS A 118 4.54 2.06 25.50
N ASP A 119 4.32 1.87 26.78
CA ASP A 119 5.13 0.97 27.64
C ASP A 119 4.91 -0.52 27.32
N LEU A 120 3.82 -0.86 26.62
CA LEU A 120 3.54 -2.23 26.16
C LEU A 120 3.95 -2.45 24.70
N ALA A 121 4.49 -1.43 24.02
CA ALA A 121 4.95 -1.54 22.66
C ALA A 121 6.19 -2.44 22.57
N VAL A 122 6.14 -3.44 21.70
CA VAL A 122 7.25 -4.36 21.51
C VAL A 122 8.41 -3.72 20.76
N LEU A 123 9.64 -4.20 21.02
CA LEU A 123 10.86 -3.70 20.36
C LEU A 123 10.75 -3.71 18.83
N GLY A 124 10.13 -4.74 18.25
CA GLY A 124 9.92 -4.83 16.80
C GLY A 124 9.09 -3.67 16.24
N LEU A 125 8.09 -3.17 17.00
CA LEU A 125 7.31 -2.01 16.59
C LEU A 125 8.13 -0.71 16.65
N TYR A 126 9.13 -0.61 17.50
CA TYR A 126 10.05 0.53 17.56
C TYR A 126 11.12 0.44 16.47
N GLY A 127 11.64 -0.76 16.23
CA GLY A 127 12.78 -1.01 15.31
C GLY A 127 12.40 -1.28 13.85
N TYR A 128 11.11 -1.50 13.52
CA TYR A 128 10.72 -1.86 12.15
C TYR A 128 11.17 -0.87 11.06
N PRO A 129 11.37 0.44 11.31
CA PRO A 129 11.88 1.33 10.26
C PRO A 129 13.30 0.97 9.81
N VAL A 130 14.11 0.39 10.71
CA VAL A 130 15.45 -0.12 10.36
C VAL A 130 15.35 -1.39 9.52
N LEU A 131 14.40 -2.28 9.82
CA LEU A 131 14.10 -3.44 8.97
C LEU A 131 13.63 -3.00 7.58
N MET A 132 12.80 -1.97 7.49
CA MET A 132 12.40 -1.40 6.19
C MET A 132 13.59 -0.81 5.43
N ALA A 133 14.51 -0.13 6.10
CA ALA A 133 15.75 0.31 5.48
C ALA A 133 16.57 -0.87 4.94
N ALA A 134 16.70 -1.96 5.71
CA ALA A 134 17.37 -3.18 5.27
C ALA A 134 16.69 -3.83 4.06
N ASP A 135 15.35 -3.86 4.03
CA ASP A 135 14.56 -4.36 2.90
C ASP A 135 14.91 -3.62 1.60
N ILE A 136 15.07 -2.31 1.66
CA ILE A 136 15.36 -1.45 0.52
C ILE A 136 16.84 -1.53 0.13
N LEU A 137 17.72 -1.33 1.09
CA LEU A 137 19.15 -1.19 0.88
C LEU A 137 19.83 -2.51 0.52
N GLY A 138 19.36 -3.64 1.07
CA GLY A 138 19.91 -4.97 0.80
C GLY A 138 19.83 -5.38 -0.67
N TYR A 139 18.91 -4.80 -1.42
CA TYR A 139 18.80 -5.00 -2.87
C TYR A 139 19.40 -3.87 -3.70
N HIS A 140 20.06 -2.89 -3.08
CA HIS A 140 20.55 -1.68 -3.75
C HIS A 140 19.43 -1.01 -4.57
N ALA A 141 18.23 -0.93 -4.01
CA ALA A 141 17.11 -0.30 -4.68
C ALA A 141 17.39 1.20 -4.88
N THR A 142 17.21 1.66 -6.11
CA THR A 142 17.40 3.08 -6.46
C THR A 142 16.12 3.88 -6.31
N HIS A 143 14.97 3.22 -6.35
CA HIS A 143 13.65 3.86 -6.26
C HIS A 143 12.70 3.05 -5.37
N VAL A 144 11.86 3.76 -4.63
CA VAL A 144 10.80 3.17 -3.80
C VAL A 144 9.50 3.88 -4.09
N PRO A 145 8.45 3.17 -4.57
CA PRO A 145 7.13 3.74 -4.72
C PRO A 145 6.56 4.02 -3.33
N VAL A 146 6.32 5.28 -3.03
CA VAL A 146 5.84 5.71 -1.73
C VAL A 146 4.61 6.61 -1.85
N GLY A 147 3.64 6.40 -0.96
CA GLY A 147 2.63 7.39 -0.64
C GLY A 147 3.19 8.45 0.33
N GLU A 148 2.44 9.52 0.54
CA GLU A 148 2.83 10.61 1.45
C GLU A 148 3.19 10.12 2.86
N ASP A 149 2.46 9.12 3.37
CA ASP A 149 2.63 8.53 4.69
C ASP A 149 3.94 7.72 4.85
N GLN A 150 4.60 7.35 3.75
CA GLN A 150 5.84 6.57 3.76
C GLN A 150 7.10 7.41 3.48
N LYS A 151 6.97 8.68 3.15
CA LYS A 151 8.12 9.56 2.86
C LYS A 151 9.13 9.60 4.00
N GLN A 152 8.64 9.72 5.24
CA GLN A 152 9.51 9.79 6.42
C GLN A 152 10.34 8.51 6.61
N HIS A 153 9.80 7.34 6.28
CA HIS A 153 10.55 6.08 6.35
C HIS A 153 11.63 6.00 5.28
N LEU A 154 11.35 6.50 4.08
CA LEU A 154 12.34 6.54 3.01
C LEU A 154 13.47 7.52 3.33
N GLU A 155 13.15 8.67 3.92
CA GLU A 155 14.16 9.62 4.42
C GLU A 155 15.06 8.96 5.47
N LEU A 156 14.49 8.21 6.41
CA LEU A 156 15.26 7.46 7.39
C LEU A 156 16.18 6.41 6.70
N ALA A 157 15.69 5.68 5.71
CA ALA A 157 16.52 4.73 4.96
C ALA A 157 17.70 5.42 4.26
N ARG A 158 17.50 6.61 3.70
CA ARG A 158 18.54 7.45 3.11
C ARG A 158 19.57 7.92 4.15
N ASP A 159 19.11 8.36 5.32
CA ASP A 159 19.97 8.78 6.43
C ASP A 159 20.85 7.62 6.91
N ILE A 160 20.27 6.42 7.07
CA ILE A 160 20.98 5.20 7.45
C ILE A 160 22.01 4.81 6.38
N ALA A 161 21.63 4.82 5.10
CA ALA A 161 22.56 4.56 3.99
C ALA A 161 23.73 5.56 4.00
N GLY A 162 23.45 6.85 4.17
CA GLY A 162 24.47 7.89 4.24
C GLY A 162 25.38 7.73 5.45
N ALA A 163 24.87 7.31 6.61
CA ALA A 163 25.71 7.05 7.79
C ALA A 163 26.64 5.84 7.56
N PHE A 164 26.12 4.75 6.98
CA PHE A 164 26.88 3.58 6.65
C PHE A 164 27.97 3.89 5.60
N ASN A 165 27.61 4.56 4.50
CA ASN A 165 28.55 4.96 3.44
C ASN A 165 29.71 5.81 3.98
N ARG A 166 29.43 6.77 4.86
CA ARG A 166 30.48 7.57 5.52
C ARG A 166 31.39 6.73 6.38
N PHE A 167 30.86 5.72 7.07
CA PHE A 167 31.65 4.82 7.91
C PHE A 167 32.59 3.94 7.11
N VAL A 168 32.13 3.37 5.98
CA VAL A 168 32.95 2.52 5.12
C VAL A 168 33.86 3.32 4.18
N GLY A 169 33.60 4.62 4.00
CA GLY A 169 34.41 5.52 3.17
C GLY A 169 34.13 5.46 1.67
N GLU A 170 33.01 4.82 1.28
CA GLU A 170 32.58 4.70 -0.12
C GLU A 170 31.05 4.71 -0.24
N GLU A 171 30.52 4.91 -1.44
CA GLU A 171 29.09 4.80 -1.74
C GLU A 171 28.68 3.32 -1.90
N PHE A 172 28.62 2.60 -0.77
CA PHE A 172 28.23 1.18 -0.75
C PHE A 172 26.73 1.00 -1.03
N PHE A 173 25.85 1.77 -0.36
CA PHE A 173 24.42 1.78 -0.64
C PHE A 173 24.04 2.99 -1.49
N PRO A 174 23.23 2.83 -2.55
CA PRO A 174 22.61 3.97 -3.20
C PRO A 174 21.67 4.68 -2.23
N LEU A 175 21.46 5.98 -2.43
CA LEU A 175 20.43 6.73 -1.70
C LEU A 175 19.10 6.59 -2.44
N PRO A 176 18.16 5.74 -1.98
CA PRO A 176 16.94 5.46 -2.72
C PRO A 176 16.06 6.70 -2.87
N GLU A 177 15.49 6.90 -4.06
CA GLU A 177 14.62 8.03 -4.38
C GLU A 177 13.14 7.65 -4.32
N PRO A 178 12.26 8.57 -3.88
CA PRO A 178 10.84 8.34 -3.93
C PRO A 178 10.35 8.30 -5.38
N LYS A 179 9.66 7.22 -5.76
CA LYS A 179 8.91 7.16 -7.01
C LYS A 179 7.48 7.59 -6.73
N ILE A 180 7.15 8.83 -7.09
CA ILE A 180 5.78 9.34 -6.98
C ILE A 180 4.95 8.67 -8.07
N MET A 181 3.83 8.06 -7.68
CA MET A 181 2.94 7.38 -8.61
C MET A 181 1.82 8.33 -9.04
N PRO A 182 1.73 8.68 -10.33
CA PRO A 182 0.76 9.67 -10.83
C PRO A 182 -0.70 9.27 -10.60
N THR A 183 -0.96 7.95 -10.50
CA THR A 183 -2.31 7.36 -10.45
C THR A 183 -2.61 6.63 -9.15
N ALA A 184 -1.81 6.84 -8.10
CA ALA A 184 -2.08 6.24 -6.79
C ALA A 184 -3.32 6.88 -6.17
N ALA A 185 -4.49 6.35 -6.51
CA ALA A 185 -5.76 6.82 -5.95
C ALA A 185 -5.79 6.52 -4.44
N ARG A 186 -6.04 7.53 -3.64
CA ARG A 186 -6.30 7.38 -2.21
C ARG A 186 -7.75 6.93 -2.01
N ILE A 187 -7.98 5.63 -2.06
CA ILE A 187 -9.31 5.05 -1.91
C ILE A 187 -9.76 5.14 -0.46
N MET A 188 -10.95 5.70 -0.25
CA MET A 188 -11.56 5.89 1.05
C MET A 188 -12.53 4.75 1.38
N SER A 189 -12.91 4.64 2.65
CA SER A 189 -13.90 3.68 3.13
C SER A 189 -15.25 3.87 2.41
N LEU A 190 -15.92 2.77 2.07
CA LEU A 190 -17.27 2.82 1.50
C LEU A 190 -18.34 3.24 2.53
N ARG A 191 -17.99 3.30 3.82
CA ARG A 191 -18.86 3.71 4.92
C ARG A 191 -18.57 5.11 5.45
N ASP A 192 -17.38 5.64 5.14
CA ASP A 192 -16.92 6.95 5.59
C ASP A 192 -15.90 7.51 4.59
N GLY A 193 -16.35 8.38 3.70
CA GLY A 193 -15.52 8.97 2.64
C GLY A 193 -14.38 9.87 3.16
N THR A 194 -14.27 10.11 4.45
CA THR A 194 -13.20 10.88 5.08
C THR A 194 -12.06 9.99 5.61
N LYS A 195 -12.31 8.67 5.75
CA LYS A 195 -11.32 7.71 6.26
C LYS A 195 -10.77 6.83 5.13
N LYS A 196 -9.46 6.63 5.11
CA LYS A 196 -8.81 5.72 4.17
C LYS A 196 -9.38 4.30 4.32
N MET A 197 -9.63 3.60 3.20
CA MET A 197 -10.02 2.19 3.21
C MET A 197 -8.96 1.37 3.96
N SER A 198 -9.38 0.58 4.93
CA SER A 198 -8.48 -0.11 5.84
C SER A 198 -8.91 -1.54 6.12
N LYS A 199 -7.91 -2.43 6.25
CA LYS A 199 -8.11 -3.82 6.70
C LYS A 199 -8.59 -3.93 8.15
N SER A 200 -8.26 -2.95 8.99
CA SER A 200 -8.58 -2.93 10.42
C SER A 200 -9.96 -2.35 10.75
N ASP A 201 -10.73 -1.93 9.75
CA ASP A 201 -12.12 -1.51 9.98
C ASP A 201 -12.95 -2.72 10.39
N GLU A 202 -13.76 -2.59 11.44
CA GLU A 202 -14.61 -3.66 11.97
C GLU A 202 -15.66 -4.11 10.95
N SER A 203 -16.17 -3.16 10.15
CA SER A 203 -17.18 -3.44 9.13
C SER A 203 -16.54 -3.91 7.82
N ASP A 204 -16.87 -5.11 7.40
CA ASP A 204 -16.46 -5.62 6.08
C ASP A 204 -17.10 -4.84 4.92
N TYR A 205 -18.22 -4.14 5.15
CA TYR A 205 -18.84 -3.22 4.19
C TYR A 205 -18.06 -1.92 3.96
N SER A 206 -16.99 -1.68 4.71
CA SER A 206 -16.13 -0.51 4.52
C SER A 206 -15.19 -0.62 3.32
N ARG A 207 -15.01 -1.85 2.78
CA ARG A 207 -14.01 -2.17 1.75
C ARG A 207 -14.52 -3.23 0.77
N ILE A 208 -13.93 -3.25 -0.42
CA ILE A 208 -14.00 -4.38 -1.35
C ILE A 208 -12.71 -5.19 -1.16
N ASN A 209 -12.81 -6.44 -0.73
CA ASN A 209 -11.67 -7.34 -0.68
C ASN A 209 -11.41 -7.90 -2.09
N LEU A 210 -10.14 -8.18 -2.44
CA LEU A 210 -9.82 -8.79 -3.74
C LEU A 210 -10.29 -10.24 -3.86
N THR A 211 -10.77 -10.81 -2.78
CA THR A 211 -11.37 -12.15 -2.70
C THR A 211 -12.91 -12.12 -2.70
N ASP A 212 -13.53 -10.95 -2.75
CA ASP A 212 -14.98 -10.83 -2.82
C ASP A 212 -15.48 -11.35 -4.18
N ASP A 213 -16.55 -12.13 -4.17
CA ASP A 213 -17.26 -12.52 -5.39
C ASP A 213 -18.14 -11.39 -5.94
N ALA A 214 -18.69 -11.60 -7.12
CA ALA A 214 -19.53 -10.60 -7.80
C ALA A 214 -20.71 -10.13 -6.96
N ASP A 215 -21.36 -11.04 -6.22
CA ASP A 215 -22.52 -10.73 -5.38
C ASP A 215 -22.10 -9.89 -4.16
N ALA A 216 -20.97 -10.21 -3.54
CA ALA A 216 -20.40 -9.44 -2.44
C ALA A 216 -19.99 -8.02 -2.90
N ILE A 217 -19.33 -7.89 -4.05
CA ILE A 217 -18.97 -6.60 -4.65
C ILE A 217 -20.24 -5.75 -4.90
N ALA A 218 -21.25 -6.35 -5.55
CA ALA A 218 -22.51 -5.67 -5.83
C ALA A 218 -23.22 -5.21 -4.55
N LEU A 219 -23.27 -6.07 -3.54
CA LEU A 219 -23.88 -5.76 -2.25
C LEU A 219 -23.16 -4.61 -1.54
N LYS A 220 -21.83 -4.63 -1.53
CA LYS A 220 -21.00 -3.61 -0.88
C LYS A 220 -21.13 -2.24 -1.55
N PHE A 221 -21.11 -2.14 -2.89
CA PHE A 221 -21.33 -0.88 -3.59
C PHE A 221 -22.77 -0.37 -3.41
N ARG A 222 -23.78 -1.24 -3.46
CA ARG A 222 -25.17 -0.85 -3.18
C ARG A 222 -25.30 -0.24 -1.78
N LYS A 223 -24.65 -0.83 -0.76
CA LYS A 223 -24.66 -0.36 0.63
C LYS A 223 -23.64 0.75 0.93
N ALA A 224 -22.78 1.11 -0.03
CA ALA A 224 -21.84 2.21 0.16
C ALA A 224 -22.60 3.50 0.53
N LYS A 225 -22.07 4.21 1.52
CA LYS A 225 -22.65 5.47 1.97
C LYS A 225 -22.63 6.49 0.83
N SER A 226 -23.65 7.32 0.77
CA SER A 226 -23.80 8.40 -0.21
C SER A 226 -24.74 9.46 0.34
N ASP A 227 -24.73 10.64 -0.25
CA ASP A 227 -25.62 11.75 0.08
C ASP A 227 -26.93 11.69 -0.72
N MET A 228 -27.81 12.68 -0.50
CA MET A 228 -29.10 12.83 -1.17
C MET A 228 -29.09 13.92 -2.27
N VAL A 229 -27.91 14.43 -2.62
CA VAL A 229 -27.76 15.49 -3.63
C VAL A 229 -27.88 14.86 -5.02
N GLU A 230 -28.71 15.46 -5.88
CA GLU A 230 -28.90 15.00 -7.24
C GLU A 230 -27.65 15.18 -8.11
N GLY A 231 -27.51 14.26 -9.07
CA GLY A 231 -26.40 14.26 -10.04
C GLY A 231 -25.08 13.74 -9.47
N ILE A 232 -24.17 13.46 -10.38
CA ILE A 232 -22.83 12.95 -10.07
C ILE A 232 -21.83 14.11 -10.21
N HIS A 233 -21.43 14.68 -9.10
CA HIS A 233 -20.50 15.79 -9.01
C HIS A 233 -19.37 15.46 -8.03
N TYR A 234 -18.15 15.85 -8.38
CA TYR A 234 -16.97 15.63 -7.57
C TYR A 234 -16.72 16.83 -6.65
N ASP A 235 -16.75 16.60 -5.34
CA ASP A 235 -16.40 17.58 -4.30
C ASP A 235 -15.97 16.81 -3.05
N GLU A 236 -14.67 16.74 -2.79
CA GLU A 236 -14.10 15.97 -1.67
C GLU A 236 -14.54 16.50 -0.29
N GLU A 237 -14.81 17.80 -0.18
CA GLU A 237 -15.18 18.41 1.09
C GLU A 237 -16.65 18.22 1.41
N LYS A 238 -17.53 18.44 0.41
CA LYS A 238 -18.98 18.42 0.61
C LYS A 238 -19.62 17.06 0.33
N ARG A 239 -19.01 16.27 -0.56
CA ARG A 239 -19.51 14.97 -1.02
C ARG A 239 -18.44 13.87 -0.97
N PRO A 240 -17.73 13.67 0.16
CA PRO A 240 -16.59 12.76 0.22
C PRO A 240 -16.95 11.33 -0.19
N GLU A 241 -18.14 10.82 0.14
CA GLU A 241 -18.54 9.47 -0.21
C GLU A 241 -18.77 9.28 -1.71
N VAL A 242 -19.47 10.23 -2.36
CA VAL A 242 -19.71 10.18 -3.81
C VAL A 242 -18.42 10.42 -4.57
N SER A 243 -17.58 11.36 -4.13
CA SER A 243 -16.27 11.62 -4.71
C SER A 243 -15.36 10.39 -4.65
N ASN A 244 -15.41 9.62 -3.54
CA ASN A 244 -14.71 8.35 -3.44
C ASN A 244 -15.20 7.31 -4.48
N LEU A 245 -16.50 7.19 -4.70
CA LEU A 245 -17.04 6.28 -5.72
C LEU A 245 -16.62 6.70 -7.13
N ILE A 246 -16.58 8.01 -7.42
CA ILE A 246 -16.09 8.55 -8.69
C ILE A 246 -14.60 8.24 -8.87
N GLN A 247 -13.78 8.43 -7.84
CA GLN A 247 -12.35 8.09 -7.87
C GLN A 247 -12.12 6.59 -8.12
N ILE A 248 -12.91 5.72 -7.46
CA ILE A 248 -12.84 4.27 -7.69
C ILE A 248 -13.16 3.96 -9.15
N TYR A 249 -14.23 4.53 -9.70
CA TYR A 249 -14.60 4.33 -11.10
C TYR A 249 -13.49 4.79 -12.05
N ALA A 250 -12.99 6.01 -11.86
CA ALA A 250 -11.91 6.60 -12.64
C ALA A 250 -10.65 5.71 -12.64
N ALA A 251 -10.24 5.25 -11.44
CA ALA A 251 -9.07 4.40 -11.28
C ALA A 251 -9.24 2.99 -11.88
N LEU A 252 -10.45 2.41 -11.87
CA LEU A 252 -10.75 1.10 -12.49
C LEU A 252 -10.84 1.18 -14.00
N SER A 253 -11.37 2.31 -14.54
CA SER A 253 -11.58 2.51 -15.98
C SER A 253 -10.40 3.16 -16.72
N ASP A 254 -9.34 3.56 -16.01
CA ASP A 254 -8.22 4.34 -16.53
C ASP A 254 -8.64 5.69 -17.14
N GLN A 255 -9.70 6.29 -16.58
CA GLN A 255 -10.21 7.60 -16.97
C GLN A 255 -9.85 8.67 -15.95
N THR A 256 -9.94 9.95 -16.34
CA THR A 256 -9.85 11.05 -15.38
C THR A 256 -11.17 11.22 -14.62
N VAL A 257 -11.12 11.83 -13.45
CA VAL A 257 -12.31 12.15 -12.64
C VAL A 257 -13.29 13.02 -13.45
N GLU A 258 -12.77 13.99 -14.22
CA GLU A 258 -13.57 14.91 -15.06
C GLU A 258 -14.32 14.14 -16.16
N ALA A 259 -13.66 13.15 -16.79
CA ALA A 259 -14.28 12.33 -17.83
C ALA A 259 -15.44 11.49 -17.26
N VAL A 260 -15.25 10.90 -16.07
CA VAL A 260 -16.30 10.14 -15.37
C VAL A 260 -17.46 11.06 -15.00
N VAL A 261 -17.18 12.22 -14.39
CA VAL A 261 -18.23 13.20 -14.05
C VAL A 261 -18.98 13.64 -15.29
N GLY A 262 -18.29 13.95 -16.38
CA GLY A 262 -18.91 14.33 -17.66
C GLY A 262 -19.85 13.27 -18.23
N SER A 263 -19.47 11.99 -18.09
CA SER A 263 -20.28 10.86 -18.58
C SER A 263 -21.52 10.58 -17.73
N TYR A 264 -21.50 10.93 -16.45
CA TYR A 264 -22.56 10.59 -15.49
C TYR A 264 -23.24 11.80 -14.85
N ALA A 265 -22.93 13.03 -15.27
CA ALA A 265 -23.43 14.26 -14.64
C ALA A 265 -24.98 14.31 -14.48
N SER A 266 -25.72 13.81 -15.47
CA SER A 266 -27.17 13.72 -15.46
C SER A 266 -27.72 12.40 -14.92
N SER A 267 -26.85 11.48 -14.49
CA SER A 267 -27.24 10.16 -13.98
C SER A 267 -27.64 10.27 -12.52
N ASN A 268 -28.58 9.44 -12.11
CA ASN A 268 -28.83 9.26 -10.68
C ASN A 268 -27.79 8.34 -10.04
N LEU A 269 -27.65 8.46 -8.73
CA LEU A 269 -26.66 7.73 -7.95
C LEU A 269 -26.83 6.20 -8.00
N SER A 270 -28.08 5.71 -8.12
CA SER A 270 -28.36 4.26 -8.24
C SER A 270 -27.78 3.70 -9.52
N ASN A 271 -28.00 4.37 -10.65
CA ASN A 271 -27.46 3.97 -11.95
C ASN A 271 -25.93 4.03 -11.97
N PHE A 272 -25.36 5.07 -11.36
CA PHE A 272 -23.91 5.19 -11.23
C PHE A 272 -23.29 4.05 -10.41
N LYS A 273 -23.92 3.70 -9.26
CA LYS A 273 -23.47 2.55 -8.44
C LYS A 273 -23.59 1.21 -9.19
N THR A 274 -24.61 1.05 -10.04
CA THR A 274 -24.74 -0.14 -10.89
C THR A 274 -23.59 -0.21 -11.90
N ALA A 275 -23.34 0.88 -12.62
CA ALA A 275 -22.22 0.95 -13.58
C ALA A 275 -20.86 0.73 -12.91
N LEU A 276 -20.65 1.28 -11.71
CA LEU A 276 -19.45 1.04 -10.91
C LEU A 276 -19.31 -0.44 -10.49
N THR A 277 -20.43 -1.08 -10.13
CA THR A 277 -20.47 -2.50 -9.78
C THR A 277 -20.06 -3.36 -10.98
N ASP A 278 -20.68 -3.12 -12.14
CA ASP A 278 -20.40 -3.87 -13.37
C ASP A 278 -18.93 -3.73 -13.78
N LEU A 279 -18.40 -2.51 -13.70
CA LEU A 279 -16.97 -2.26 -13.96
C LEU A 279 -16.07 -2.98 -12.97
N ALA A 280 -16.38 -2.94 -11.68
CA ALA A 280 -15.56 -3.57 -10.65
C ALA A 280 -15.57 -5.10 -10.77
N VAL A 281 -16.73 -5.71 -11.00
CA VAL A 281 -16.87 -7.17 -11.23
C VAL A 281 -16.10 -7.61 -12.48
N ALA A 282 -16.06 -6.78 -13.53
CA ALA A 282 -15.31 -7.11 -14.74
C ALA A 282 -13.79 -6.98 -14.59
N LYS A 283 -13.31 -6.23 -13.58
CA LYS A 283 -11.89 -5.90 -13.39
C LYS A 283 -11.22 -6.65 -12.24
N LEU A 284 -11.99 -7.11 -11.26
CA LEU A 284 -11.53 -7.83 -10.06
C LEU A 284 -11.84 -9.32 -10.14
#